data_b87501385ec389e4881adf313338c3a5
#
_entry.id   b87501385ec389e4881adf313338c3a5
#
_cell.length_a   1.000
_cell.length_b   1.000
_cell.length_c   1.000
_cell.angle_alpha   90.00
_cell.angle_beta   90.00
_cell.angle_gamma   90.00
#
_symmetry.space_group_name_H-M   'P 1'
#
loop_
_entity.id
_entity.type
_entity.pdbx_description
1 polymer ?
#
loop_
_entity_poly.entity_id
_entity_poly.type
_entity_poly.pdbx_seq_one_letter_code
_entity_poly.pdbx_strand_id
1 'polypeptide(L)'
;MLILFNKPYGVLCQFTDAEGRPTLADYIRENDVYAAGRLDMDSEGLLLLTDDGALAHRITDPRHHQVKTYLAEVEGVAGDDALAALRRSVQLKDGPTRPAEVRALEAAPDWLWPRDPPVRFRKNIPTA
;
A
#
# COMPACT_ATOMS: atom_id res chain seq x y z
N MET A 1 17.58 5.85 12.79
CA MET A 1 16.18 6.17 13.12
C MET A 1 15.25 5.44 12.15
N LEU A 2 14.19 4.86 12.66
CA LEU A 2 13.15 4.24 11.86
C LEU A 2 11.80 4.81 12.27
N ILE A 3 11.06 5.34 11.29
CA ILE A 3 9.74 5.92 11.52
C ILE A 3 8.69 5.00 10.89
N LEU A 4 7.70 4.65 11.68
CA LEU A 4 6.52 3.90 11.24
C LEU A 4 5.37 4.90 11.08
N PHE A 5 4.98 5.15 9.84
CA PHE A 5 3.97 6.14 9.52
C PHE A 5 2.75 5.49 8.88
N ASN A 6 1.58 5.83 9.39
CA ASN A 6 0.32 5.44 8.75
C ASN A 6 -0.06 6.53 7.76
N LYS A 7 0.37 6.36 6.51
CA LYS A 7 0.16 7.37 5.46
C LYS A 7 -1.33 7.50 5.14
N PRO A 8 -1.90 8.71 5.21
CA PRO A 8 -3.29 8.94 4.84
C PRO A 8 -3.53 8.84 3.33
N TYR A 9 -4.78 8.65 2.97
CA TYR A 9 -5.24 8.79 1.59
C TYR A 9 -5.00 10.22 1.09
N GLY A 10 -4.62 10.36 -0.16
CA GLY A 10 -4.46 11.67 -0.78
C GLY A 10 -3.11 12.35 -0.53
N VAL A 11 -2.18 11.65 0.11
CA VAL A 11 -0.85 12.17 0.43
C VAL A 11 0.18 11.53 -0.50
N LEU A 12 0.99 12.38 -1.14
CA LEU A 12 2.09 11.91 -2.00
C LEU A 12 3.24 11.35 -1.17
N CYS A 13 3.80 10.24 -1.62
CA CYS A 13 4.92 9.58 -0.96
C CYS A 13 6.27 10.26 -1.32
N GLN A 14 6.33 11.56 -1.07
CA GLN A 14 7.50 12.41 -1.31
C GLN A 14 7.39 13.65 -0.44
N PHE A 15 8.47 14.45 -0.38
CA PHE A 15 8.52 15.61 0.52
C PHE A 15 8.24 16.93 -0.18
N THR A 16 8.17 16.95 -1.50
CA THR A 16 7.93 18.17 -2.29
C THR A 16 6.92 17.91 -3.39
N ASP A 17 6.18 18.96 -3.76
CA ASP A 17 5.27 18.91 -4.90
C ASP A 17 5.07 20.32 -5.46
N ALA A 18 5.35 20.48 -6.75
CA ALA A 18 5.23 21.76 -7.44
C ALA A 18 3.78 22.24 -7.56
N GLU A 19 2.82 21.31 -7.51
CA GLU A 19 1.39 21.62 -7.61
C GLU A 19 0.73 21.90 -6.25
N GLY A 20 1.50 21.80 -5.16
CA GLY A 20 0.98 22.07 -3.83
C GLY A 20 0.08 21.00 -3.23
N ARG A 21 0.11 19.79 -3.77
CA ARG A 21 -0.65 18.66 -3.20
C ARG A 21 -0.04 18.24 -1.85
N PRO A 22 -0.83 17.65 -0.94
CA PRO A 22 -0.30 17.15 0.33
C PRO A 22 0.84 16.16 0.11
N THR A 23 1.89 16.29 0.91
CA THR A 23 3.07 15.43 0.86
C THR A 23 3.44 14.93 2.25
N LEU A 24 4.46 14.08 2.32
CA LEU A 24 5.01 13.61 3.59
C LEU A 24 5.52 14.76 4.47
N ALA A 25 5.95 15.87 3.87
CA ALA A 25 6.43 17.02 4.62
C ALA A 25 5.37 17.64 5.53
N ASP A 26 4.09 17.45 5.24
CA ASP A 26 2.99 17.95 6.06
C ASP A 26 2.85 17.17 7.37
N TYR A 27 3.44 15.98 7.46
CA TYR A 27 3.31 15.07 8.60
C TYR A 27 4.64 14.73 9.25
N ILE A 28 5.70 14.59 8.47
CA ILE A 28 7.03 14.16 8.93
C ILE A 28 7.93 15.37 9.02
N ARG A 29 8.39 15.69 10.22
CA ARG A 29 9.22 16.86 10.49
C ARG A 29 10.70 16.57 10.61
N GLU A 30 11.06 15.31 10.73
CA GLU A 30 12.45 14.88 10.81
C GLU A 30 13.16 15.18 9.50
N ASN A 31 14.36 15.76 9.60
CA ASN A 31 15.23 15.99 8.45
C ASN A 31 16.00 14.72 8.10
N ASP A 32 16.40 14.61 6.84
CA ASP A 32 17.29 13.56 6.37
C ASP A 32 16.73 12.14 6.41
N VAL A 33 15.42 11.99 6.59
CA VAL A 33 14.75 10.70 6.44
C VAL A 33 14.11 10.61 5.06
N TYR A 34 14.03 9.39 4.55
CA TYR A 34 13.38 9.11 3.28
C TYR A 34 12.58 7.80 3.36
N ALA A 35 11.63 7.66 2.47
CA ALA A 35 10.76 6.49 2.46
C ALA A 35 11.51 5.24 2.01
N ALA A 36 11.36 4.17 2.77
CA ALA A 36 11.81 2.84 2.38
C ALA A 36 10.65 2.14 1.67
N GLY A 37 10.56 2.37 0.36
CA GLY A 37 9.45 1.94 -0.45
C GLY A 37 8.48 3.08 -0.74
N ARG A 38 7.36 2.76 -1.36
CA ARG A 38 6.37 3.76 -1.76
C ARG A 38 4.96 3.23 -1.59
N LEU A 39 4.05 4.15 -1.26
CA LEU A 39 2.61 3.94 -1.37
C LEU A 39 2.06 5.00 -2.32
N ASP A 40 1.12 4.61 -3.15
CA ASP A 40 0.48 5.53 -4.07
C ASP A 40 -0.30 6.62 -3.32
N MET A 41 -0.58 7.73 -4.00
CA MET A 41 -1.35 8.83 -3.42
C MET A 41 -2.71 8.37 -2.90
N ASP A 42 -3.37 7.47 -3.61
CA ASP A 42 -4.69 6.93 -3.27
C ASP A 42 -4.63 5.66 -2.41
N SER A 43 -3.46 5.28 -1.94
CA SER A 43 -3.28 4.19 -0.99
C SER A 43 -3.00 4.75 0.40
N GLU A 44 -3.35 4.00 1.42
CA GLU A 44 -3.08 4.37 2.81
C GLU A 44 -2.53 3.18 3.59
N GLY A 45 -1.84 3.46 4.67
CA GLY A 45 -1.28 2.43 5.53
C GLY A 45 0.18 2.62 5.85
N LEU A 46 0.83 1.54 6.22
CA LEU A 46 2.19 1.56 6.74
C LEU A 46 3.21 1.98 5.69
N LEU A 47 3.92 3.04 6.01
CA LEU A 47 5.10 3.50 5.28
C LEU A 47 6.26 3.58 6.27
N LEU A 48 7.39 3.01 5.88
CA LEU A 48 8.61 3.07 6.68
C LEU A 48 9.51 4.17 6.16
N LEU A 49 10.04 5.00 7.07
CA LEU A 49 11.01 6.02 6.72
C LEU A 49 12.24 5.87 7.62
N THR A 50 13.40 6.14 7.07
CA THR A 50 14.65 6.00 7.81
C THR A 50 15.73 6.92 7.23
N ASP A 51 16.70 7.26 8.06
CA ASP A 51 17.93 7.93 7.64
C ASP A 51 19.06 6.92 7.33
N ASP A 52 18.81 5.63 7.55
CA ASP A 52 19.78 4.56 7.33
C ASP A 52 19.59 3.95 5.94
N GLY A 53 20.48 4.27 5.01
CA GLY A 53 20.41 3.77 3.63
C GLY A 53 20.55 2.26 3.52
N ALA A 54 21.35 1.63 4.37
CA ALA A 54 21.50 0.19 4.37
C ALA A 54 20.21 -0.50 4.80
N LEU A 55 19.54 0.03 5.83
CA LEU A 55 18.25 -0.49 6.29
C LEU A 55 17.18 -0.30 5.20
N ALA A 56 17.11 0.88 4.59
CA ALA A 56 16.16 1.13 3.51
C ALA A 56 16.36 0.16 2.35
N HIS A 57 17.60 -0.10 1.97
CA HIS A 57 17.92 -1.04 0.92
C HIS A 57 17.47 -2.45 1.27
N ARG A 58 17.69 -2.90 2.51
CA ARG A 58 17.27 -4.23 2.97
C ARG A 58 15.74 -4.37 2.95
N ILE A 59 15.03 -3.31 3.28
CA ILE A 59 13.55 -3.33 3.28
C ILE A 59 13.01 -3.39 1.85
N THR A 60 13.62 -2.66 0.91
CA THR A 60 13.08 -2.49 -0.43
C THR A 60 13.62 -3.49 -1.46
N ASP A 61 14.74 -4.14 -1.19
CA ASP A 61 15.35 -5.08 -2.12
C ASP A 61 14.49 -6.34 -2.26
N PRO A 62 14.02 -6.66 -3.47
CA PRO A 62 13.18 -7.84 -3.70
C PRO A 62 13.85 -9.15 -3.28
N ARG A 63 15.19 -9.21 -3.25
CA ARG A 63 15.93 -10.40 -2.84
C ARG A 63 15.74 -10.76 -1.36
N HIS A 64 15.36 -9.78 -0.53
CA HIS A 64 15.09 -10.02 0.88
C HIS A 64 13.66 -10.49 1.16
N HIS A 65 12.82 -10.57 0.13
CA HIS A 65 11.47 -11.13 0.21
C HIS A 65 10.62 -10.61 1.37
N GLN A 66 10.65 -9.29 1.62
CA GLN A 66 9.80 -8.69 2.64
C GLN A 66 8.34 -8.84 2.22
N VAL A 67 7.56 -9.52 3.05
CA VAL A 67 6.14 -9.75 2.79
C VAL A 67 5.36 -8.45 3.02
N LYS A 68 4.52 -8.10 2.06
CA LYS A 68 3.61 -6.95 2.15
C LYS A 68 2.19 -7.44 2.07
N THR A 69 1.35 -6.91 2.95
CA THR A 69 -0.06 -7.28 3.00
C THR A 69 -0.91 -6.08 2.62
N TYR A 70 -1.80 -6.29 1.68
CA TYR A 70 -2.72 -5.25 1.20
C TYR A 70 -4.16 -5.67 1.44
N LEU A 71 -4.95 -4.74 1.93
CA LEU A 71 -6.40 -4.87 1.97
C LEU A 71 -6.95 -4.08 0.79
N ALA A 72 -7.52 -4.78 -0.18
CA ALA A 72 -7.99 -4.16 -1.42
C ALA A 72 -9.51 -4.29 -1.54
N GLU A 73 -10.16 -3.17 -1.79
CA GLU A 73 -11.56 -3.13 -2.20
C GLU A 73 -11.64 -3.20 -3.71
N VAL A 74 -12.40 -4.15 -4.24
CA VAL A 74 -12.52 -4.37 -5.68
C VAL A 74 -13.98 -4.27 -6.12
N GLU A 75 -14.19 -3.99 -7.40
CA GLU A 75 -15.52 -4.02 -7.98
C GLU A 75 -15.95 -5.45 -8.26
N GLY A 76 -17.21 -5.76 -7.93
CA GLY A 76 -17.75 -7.10 -8.13
C GLY A 76 -17.28 -8.07 -7.05
N VAL A 77 -17.52 -9.34 -7.29
CA VAL A 77 -17.11 -10.42 -6.41
C VAL A 77 -15.90 -11.11 -7.00
N ALA A 78 -14.83 -11.23 -6.23
CA ALA A 78 -13.65 -11.97 -6.67
C ALA A 78 -13.96 -13.46 -6.68
N GLY A 79 -14.03 -14.03 -7.88
CA GLY A 79 -14.31 -15.46 -8.04
C GLY A 79 -13.10 -16.34 -7.74
N ASP A 80 -13.37 -17.63 -7.55
CA ASP A 80 -12.33 -18.61 -7.22
C ASP A 80 -11.22 -18.66 -8.28
N ASP A 81 -11.58 -18.50 -9.56
CA ASP A 81 -10.59 -18.51 -10.65
C ASP A 81 -9.63 -17.32 -10.56
N ALA A 82 -10.15 -16.14 -10.23
CA ALA A 82 -9.32 -14.94 -10.06
C ALA A 82 -8.38 -15.08 -8.86
N LEU A 83 -8.90 -15.58 -7.74
CA LEU A 83 -8.08 -15.82 -6.54
C LEU A 83 -7.00 -16.87 -6.81
N ALA A 84 -7.36 -17.94 -7.50
CA ALA A 84 -6.39 -18.99 -7.87
C ALA A 84 -5.30 -18.44 -8.78
N ALA A 85 -5.64 -17.55 -9.72
CA ALA A 85 -4.66 -16.91 -10.59
C ALA A 85 -3.65 -16.07 -9.81
N LEU A 86 -4.13 -15.28 -8.84
CA LEU A 86 -3.24 -14.48 -7.97
C LEU A 86 -2.32 -15.36 -7.14
N ARG A 87 -2.80 -16.51 -6.68
CA ARG A 87 -2.00 -17.45 -5.90
C ARG A 87 -0.90 -18.11 -6.72
N ARG A 88 -1.10 -18.25 -8.03
CA ARG A 88 -0.09 -18.78 -8.94
C ARG A 88 0.83 -17.70 -9.47
N SER A 89 0.34 -16.85 -10.31
CA SER A 89 1.04 -15.74 -10.94
C SER A 89 0.12 -15.08 -11.96
N VAL A 90 0.23 -13.77 -12.11
CA VAL A 90 -0.50 -13.00 -13.11
C VAL A 90 0.50 -12.25 -13.97
N GLN A 91 0.29 -12.25 -15.30
CA GLN A 91 1.14 -11.52 -16.22
C GLN A 91 0.76 -10.04 -16.22
N LEU A 92 1.70 -9.19 -15.83
CA LEU A 92 1.59 -7.74 -15.91
C LEU A 92 2.48 -7.20 -17.01
N LYS A 93 2.37 -5.90 -17.30
CA LYS A 93 3.25 -5.24 -18.29
C LYS A 93 4.72 -5.44 -17.98
N ASP A 94 5.09 -5.43 -16.71
CA ASP A 94 6.47 -5.51 -16.24
C ASP A 94 6.95 -6.95 -16.03
N GLY A 95 6.11 -7.93 -16.33
CA GLY A 95 6.42 -9.33 -16.18
C GLY A 95 5.45 -10.08 -15.27
N PRO A 96 5.71 -11.36 -14.99
CA PRO A 96 4.85 -12.16 -14.14
C PRO A 96 4.97 -11.73 -12.67
N THR A 97 3.87 -11.81 -11.94
CA THR A 97 3.88 -11.62 -10.48
C THR A 97 4.40 -12.88 -9.80
N ARG A 98 4.94 -12.71 -8.60
CA ARG A 98 5.20 -13.84 -7.71
C ARG A 98 3.88 -14.39 -7.18
N PRO A 99 3.85 -15.68 -6.78
CA PRO A 99 2.69 -16.24 -6.08
C PRO A 99 2.34 -15.40 -4.85
N ALA A 100 1.06 -15.16 -4.66
CA ALA A 100 0.56 -14.40 -3.52
C ALA A 100 -0.35 -15.26 -2.65
N GLU A 101 -0.40 -14.95 -1.36
CA GLU A 101 -1.45 -15.46 -0.49
C GLU A 101 -2.64 -14.51 -0.59
N VAL A 102 -3.80 -15.04 -0.94
CA VAL A 102 -4.99 -14.23 -1.18
C VAL A 102 -6.18 -14.83 -0.45
N ARG A 103 -6.93 -13.99 0.21
CA ARG A 103 -8.15 -14.38 0.90
C ARG A 103 -9.24 -13.35 0.65
N ALA A 104 -10.42 -13.81 0.24
CA ALA A 104 -11.59 -12.97 0.14
C ALA A 104 -12.19 -12.73 1.53
N LEU A 105 -12.63 -11.50 1.77
CA LEU A 105 -13.32 -11.12 3.00
C LEU A 105 -14.75 -10.74 2.65
N GLU A 106 -15.72 -11.16 3.47
CA GLU A 106 -17.12 -10.81 3.28
C GLU A 106 -17.43 -9.38 3.71
N ALA A 107 -16.64 -8.86 4.65
CA ALA A 107 -16.79 -7.52 5.19
C ALA A 107 -15.44 -6.95 5.58
N ALA A 108 -15.38 -5.64 5.77
CA ALA A 108 -14.17 -4.98 6.27
C ALA A 108 -13.81 -5.53 7.65
N PRO A 109 -12.50 -5.72 7.94
CA PRO A 109 -12.08 -6.19 9.26
C PRO A 109 -12.45 -5.21 10.37
N ASP A 110 -12.76 -5.71 11.55
CA ASP A 110 -13.12 -4.89 12.71
C ASP A 110 -11.98 -3.95 13.15
N TRP A 111 -10.73 -4.36 12.92
CA TRP A 111 -9.56 -3.57 13.30
C TRP A 111 -9.29 -2.40 12.34
N LEU A 112 -10.00 -2.31 11.22
CA LEU A 112 -9.77 -1.24 10.26
C LEU A 112 -10.25 0.09 10.84
N TRP A 113 -9.36 1.09 10.81
CA TRP A 113 -9.67 2.43 11.32
C TRP A 113 -10.69 3.15 10.44
N PRO A 114 -11.44 4.13 11.01
CA PRO A 114 -12.29 5.00 10.20
C PRO A 114 -11.46 5.76 9.17
N ARG A 115 -11.99 5.87 7.97
CA ARG A 115 -11.28 6.42 6.82
C ARG A 115 -11.80 7.81 6.48
N ASP A 116 -10.87 8.73 6.19
CA ASP A 116 -11.20 10.10 5.79
C ASP A 116 -10.34 10.50 4.57
N PRO A 117 -10.91 10.62 3.37
CA PRO A 117 -12.33 10.38 3.08
C PRO A 117 -12.70 8.90 3.16
N PRO A 118 -13.98 8.57 3.39
CA PRO A 118 -14.41 7.18 3.40
C PRO A 118 -14.21 6.54 2.04
N VAL A 119 -14.02 5.24 2.04
CA VAL A 119 -13.87 4.47 0.80
C VAL A 119 -15.15 4.61 -0.03
N ARG A 120 -14.98 4.88 -1.31
CA ARG A 120 -16.11 5.03 -2.23
C ARG A 120 -16.96 3.75 -2.24
N PHE A 121 -18.25 3.91 -2.03
CA PHE A 121 -19.19 2.81 -2.17
C PHE A 121 -19.22 2.38 -3.65
N ARG A 122 -19.09 1.09 -3.91
CA ARG A 122 -19.10 0.54 -5.27
C ARG A 122 -20.44 -0.12 -5.56
N LYS A 123 -21.01 0.23 -6.70
CA LYS A 123 -22.39 -0.14 -7.04
C LYS A 123 -22.63 -1.64 -7.18
N ASN A 124 -21.63 -2.39 -7.59
CA ASN A 124 -21.73 -3.82 -7.89
C ASN A 124 -20.92 -4.68 -6.92
N ILE A 125 -20.95 -4.31 -5.66
CA ILE A 125 -20.23 -5.04 -4.64
C ILE A 125 -21.04 -6.16 -4.02
N PRO A 126 -20.40 -7.08 -3.30
CA PRO A 126 -19.61 -6.84 -2.09
C PRO A 126 -18.16 -6.48 -2.34
N THR A 127 -17.67 -5.59 -1.50
CA THR A 127 -16.27 -5.25 -1.41
C THR A 127 -15.52 -6.32 -0.62
N ALA A 128 -14.32 -6.58 -1.02
CA ALA A 128 -13.49 -7.55 -0.34
C ALA A 128 -12.15 -6.95 0.05
#